data_ecaa3aa9cacf0dd7eac0368908524416
#
_entry.id   ecaa3aa9cacf0dd7eac0368908524416
#
_cell.length_a   1.000
_cell.length_b   1.000
_cell.length_c   1.000
_cell.angle_alpha   90.00
_cell.angle_beta   90.00
_cell.angle_gamma   90.00
#
_symmetry.space_group_name_H-M   'P 1'
#
loop_
_entity.id
_entity.type
_entity.pdbx_description
1 polymer ?
#
loop_
_entity_poly.entity_id
_entity_poly.type
_entity_poly.pdbx_seq_one_letter_code
_entity_poly.pdbx_strand_id
1 'polypeptide(L)'
;MLELATGVISEAIGIDWPADLVMRARQVYLDELSRHVPPSFWGLVVDKHPMNMLRLAVLHALFPKSKVIFAQRHPCDVVLSGYMQSFRLNHAMASFLDLADAADLYDASMTMWTRSREAVPQPVHTVVYERLVADPGAELRPAVEFLGLNWSDDLLDHQTTAKSRGLITTASFDQVVEPLNSAPSGRWRRYRKHLEPVLPVLLPWAERLGYTD
;
A
#
# COMPACT_ATOMS: atom_id res chain seq x y z
N MET A 1 9.09 4.60 9.19
CA MET A 1 8.51 5.36 10.33
C MET A 1 7.50 4.51 11.09
N LEU A 2 6.38 4.12 10.48
CA LEU A 2 5.32 3.36 11.16
C LEU A 2 5.80 2.00 11.72
N GLU A 3 6.75 1.34 11.07
CA GLU A 3 7.34 0.09 11.53
C GLU A 3 8.08 0.26 12.87
N LEU A 4 8.87 1.32 13.03
CA LEU A 4 9.57 1.62 14.28
C LEU A 4 8.58 1.90 15.42
N ALA A 5 7.55 2.70 15.16
CA ALA A 5 6.48 2.96 16.12
C ALA A 5 5.70 1.69 16.48
N THR A 6 5.48 0.78 15.52
CA THR A 6 4.87 -0.53 15.77
C THR A 6 5.71 -1.38 16.70
N GLY A 7 7.04 -1.34 16.58
CA GLY A 7 7.95 -2.04 17.49
C GLY A 7 7.75 -1.65 18.96
N VAL A 8 7.50 -0.38 19.24
CA VAL A 8 7.20 0.10 20.61
C VAL A 8 5.87 -0.46 21.13
N ILE A 9 4.84 -0.52 20.27
CA ILE A 9 3.49 -0.97 20.64
C ILE A 9 3.40 -2.51 20.70
N SER A 10 4.19 -3.23 19.91
CA SER A 10 4.13 -4.71 19.82
C SER A 10 4.45 -5.43 21.13
N GLU A 11 5.02 -4.73 22.13
CA GLU A 11 5.21 -5.24 23.49
C GLU A 11 3.88 -5.45 24.23
N ALA A 12 2.78 -4.85 23.75
CA ALA A 12 1.45 -4.97 24.35
C ALA A 12 0.51 -5.79 23.43
N ILE A 13 -0.24 -6.71 24.05
CA ILE A 13 -1.20 -7.57 23.34
C ILE A 13 -2.53 -6.82 23.17
N GLY A 14 -3.09 -6.83 21.94
CA GLY A 14 -4.40 -6.24 21.64
C GLY A 14 -4.33 -4.91 20.90
N ILE A 15 -5.46 -4.21 20.87
CA ILE A 15 -5.61 -2.88 20.21
C ILE A 15 -5.94 -1.75 21.18
N ASP A 16 -6.06 -2.08 22.46
CA ASP A 16 -6.38 -1.13 23.53
C ASP A 16 -5.08 -0.81 24.32
N TRP A 17 -4.29 0.08 23.74
CA TRP A 17 -2.96 0.41 24.27
C TRP A 17 -3.03 1.55 25.28
N PRO A 18 -2.23 1.48 26.38
CA PRO A 18 -2.08 2.58 27.34
C PRO A 18 -1.65 3.88 26.65
N ALA A 19 -2.20 5.01 27.10
CA ALA A 19 -1.97 6.31 26.48
C ALA A 19 -0.48 6.71 26.44
N ASP A 20 0.28 6.38 27.49
CA ASP A 20 1.73 6.64 27.57
C ASP A 20 2.50 5.83 26.52
N LEU A 21 2.10 4.58 26.26
CA LEU A 21 2.68 3.74 25.22
C LEU A 21 2.42 4.31 23.84
N VAL A 22 1.17 4.74 23.57
CA VAL A 22 0.80 5.41 22.31
C VAL A 22 1.59 6.70 22.13
N MET A 23 1.76 7.50 23.18
CA MET A 23 2.56 8.74 23.11
C MET A 23 4.03 8.45 22.78
N ARG A 24 4.63 7.46 23.41
CA ARG A 24 6.02 7.04 23.12
C ARG A 24 6.18 6.57 21.67
N ALA A 25 5.26 5.73 21.20
CA ALA A 25 5.26 5.24 19.82
C ALA A 25 5.09 6.38 18.80
N ARG A 26 4.20 7.33 19.09
CA ARG A 26 4.03 8.55 18.29
C ARG A 26 5.29 9.38 18.25
N GLN A 27 5.98 9.53 19.38
CA GLN A 27 7.23 10.29 19.43
C GLN A 27 8.31 9.63 18.56
N VAL A 28 8.47 8.31 18.63
CA VAL A 28 9.41 7.57 17.77
C VAL A 28 9.10 7.78 16.28
N TYR A 29 7.82 7.78 15.91
CA TYR A 29 7.41 8.10 14.54
C TYR A 29 7.81 9.52 14.12
N LEU A 30 7.55 10.50 14.98
CA LEU A 30 7.82 11.92 14.69
C LEU A 30 9.33 12.21 14.66
N ASP A 31 10.10 11.60 15.54
CA ASP A 31 11.56 11.71 15.57
C ASP A 31 12.17 11.18 14.27
N GLU A 32 11.68 10.04 13.78
CA GLU A 32 12.13 9.50 12.50
C GLU A 32 11.68 10.39 11.34
N LEU A 33 10.44 10.88 11.35
CA LEU A 33 9.93 11.80 10.34
C LEU A 33 10.79 13.07 10.24
N SER A 34 11.22 13.64 11.38
CA SER A 34 12.04 14.84 11.44
C SER A 34 13.40 14.73 10.74
N ARG A 35 13.89 13.50 10.53
CA ARG A 35 15.13 13.22 9.78
C ARG A 35 14.94 13.33 8.26
N HIS A 36 13.69 13.24 7.80
CA HIS A 36 13.34 13.24 6.38
C HIS A 36 12.63 14.52 5.93
N VAL A 37 12.04 15.26 6.87
CA VAL A 37 11.24 16.46 6.60
C VAL A 37 11.86 17.63 7.35
N PRO A 38 12.26 18.73 6.66
CA PRO A 38 12.85 19.88 7.32
C PRO A 38 11.82 20.60 8.22
N PRO A 39 12.26 21.25 9.32
CA PRO A 39 11.35 21.95 10.24
C PRO A 39 10.50 23.06 9.60
N SER A 40 10.96 23.59 8.47
CA SER A 40 10.25 24.63 7.69
C SER A 40 9.21 24.04 6.73
N PHE A 41 9.02 22.73 6.69
CA PHE A 41 8.06 22.08 5.78
C PHE A 41 6.62 22.31 6.27
N TRP A 42 5.81 22.89 5.40
CA TRP A 42 4.36 23.04 5.58
C TRP A 42 3.66 22.30 4.45
N GLY A 43 3.15 21.12 4.71
CA GLY A 43 2.51 20.33 3.67
C GLY A 43 2.02 18.97 4.16
N LEU A 44 1.47 18.20 3.25
CA LEU A 44 1.01 16.86 3.50
C LEU A 44 2.20 15.89 3.49
N VAL A 45 2.32 15.09 4.54
CA VAL A 45 3.28 13.98 4.60
C VAL A 45 2.60 12.71 4.12
N VAL A 46 3.22 12.02 3.18
CA VAL A 46 2.78 10.72 2.69
C VAL A 46 3.79 9.66 3.12
N ASP A 47 3.37 8.75 4.02
CA ASP A 47 4.15 7.58 4.39
C ASP A 47 3.67 6.38 3.56
N LYS A 48 4.47 5.99 2.56
CA LYS A 48 4.14 4.90 1.65
C LYS A 48 5.05 3.69 1.88
N HIS A 49 4.48 2.62 2.42
CA HIS A 49 5.14 1.32 2.52
C HIS A 49 4.10 0.21 2.31
N PRO A 50 4.37 -0.85 1.52
CA PRO A 50 3.39 -1.89 1.23
C PRO A 50 2.80 -2.54 2.48
N MET A 51 3.64 -2.79 3.49
CA MET A 51 3.24 -3.46 4.73
C MET A 51 2.55 -2.52 5.73
N ASN A 52 2.35 -1.23 5.42
CA ASN A 52 1.59 -0.33 6.30
C ASN A 52 0.12 -0.74 6.42
N MET A 53 -0.41 -1.46 5.44
CA MET A 53 -1.77 -2.03 5.51
C MET A 53 -1.96 -2.98 6.72
N LEU A 54 -0.90 -3.64 7.17
CA LEU A 54 -0.94 -4.52 8.35
C LEU A 54 -0.97 -3.75 9.69
N ARG A 55 -0.71 -2.44 9.65
CA ARG A 55 -0.53 -1.58 10.81
C ARG A 55 -1.65 -0.55 10.97
N LEU A 56 -2.83 -0.82 10.37
CA LEU A 56 -3.94 0.14 10.37
C LEU A 56 -4.41 0.49 11.80
N ALA A 57 -4.46 -0.50 12.69
CA ALA A 57 -4.83 -0.26 14.09
C ALA A 57 -3.80 0.63 14.81
N VAL A 58 -2.50 0.39 14.58
CA VAL A 58 -1.43 1.24 15.11
C VAL A 58 -1.54 2.65 14.53
N LEU A 59 -1.73 2.78 13.23
CA LEU A 59 -1.92 4.07 12.59
C LEU A 59 -3.09 4.84 13.20
N HIS A 60 -4.22 4.15 13.44
CA HIS A 60 -5.39 4.75 14.08
C HIS A 60 -5.08 5.25 15.50
N ALA A 61 -4.39 4.45 16.30
CA ALA A 61 -4.01 4.85 17.66
C ALA A 61 -3.06 6.06 17.67
N LEU A 62 -2.07 6.06 16.76
CA LEU A 62 -1.11 7.15 16.66
C LEU A 62 -1.72 8.42 16.04
N PHE A 63 -2.49 8.27 14.97
CA PHE A 63 -2.99 9.37 14.14
C PHE A 63 -4.44 9.12 13.69
N PRO A 64 -5.43 9.22 14.57
CA PRO A 64 -6.82 8.86 14.27
C PRO A 64 -7.46 9.74 13.18
N LYS A 65 -6.90 10.92 12.91
CA LYS A 65 -7.36 11.84 11.85
C LYS A 65 -6.61 11.68 10.52
N SER A 66 -5.59 10.82 10.47
CA SER A 66 -4.89 10.57 9.22
C SER A 66 -5.80 9.86 8.22
N LYS A 67 -5.53 10.07 6.93
CA LYS A 67 -6.29 9.46 5.83
C LYS A 67 -5.45 8.38 5.17
N VAL A 68 -6.08 7.29 4.76
CA VAL A 68 -5.41 6.16 4.12
C VAL A 68 -5.89 6.06 2.68
N ILE A 69 -4.96 5.97 1.75
CA ILE A 69 -5.23 5.56 0.37
C ILE A 69 -4.85 4.08 0.25
N PHE A 70 -5.85 3.24 0.00
CA PHE A 70 -5.65 1.82 -0.26
C PHE A 70 -5.54 1.59 -1.76
N ALA A 71 -4.36 1.18 -2.22
CA ALA A 71 -4.11 0.85 -3.61
C ALA A 71 -4.55 -0.59 -3.87
N GLN A 72 -5.71 -0.77 -4.50
CA GLN A 72 -6.27 -2.07 -4.86
C GLN A 72 -5.85 -2.47 -6.27
N ARG A 73 -5.55 -3.74 -6.45
CA ARG A 73 -5.28 -4.36 -7.75
C ARG A 73 -5.75 -5.81 -7.72
N HIS A 74 -6.01 -6.40 -8.91
CA HIS A 74 -6.41 -7.80 -9.01
C HIS A 74 -5.42 -8.73 -8.28
N PRO A 75 -5.88 -9.61 -7.36
CA PRO A 75 -5.01 -10.43 -6.49
C PRO A 75 -3.98 -11.25 -7.26
N CYS A 76 -4.42 -11.91 -8.33
CA CYS A 76 -3.52 -12.71 -9.17
C CYS A 76 -2.42 -11.86 -9.84
N ASP A 77 -2.72 -10.61 -10.24
CA ASP A 77 -1.71 -9.71 -10.79
C ASP A 77 -0.75 -9.19 -9.70
N VAL A 78 -1.22 -8.99 -8.47
CA VAL A 78 -0.37 -8.59 -7.33
C VAL A 78 0.63 -9.69 -7.03
N VAL A 79 0.16 -10.92 -6.83
CA VAL A 79 1.00 -12.07 -6.48
C VAL A 79 1.98 -12.39 -7.62
N LEU A 80 1.50 -12.45 -8.87
CA LEU A 80 2.35 -12.67 -10.04
C LEU A 80 3.42 -11.59 -10.18
N SER A 81 3.04 -10.32 -10.01
CA SER A 81 3.98 -9.20 -10.10
C SER A 81 5.04 -9.24 -9.01
N GLY A 82 4.65 -9.58 -7.78
CA GLY A 82 5.57 -9.78 -6.66
C GLY A 82 6.55 -10.92 -6.93
N TYR A 83 6.05 -12.07 -7.35
CA TYR A 83 6.86 -13.26 -7.68
C TYR A 83 7.88 -12.99 -8.81
N MET A 84 7.51 -12.17 -9.80
CA MET A 84 8.39 -11.82 -10.93
C MET A 84 9.36 -10.68 -10.62
N GLN A 85 9.26 -10.03 -9.46
CA GLN A 85 10.07 -8.87 -9.11
C GLN A 85 11.34 -9.27 -8.35
N SER A 86 12.48 -8.71 -8.74
CA SER A 86 13.73 -8.85 -7.98
C SER A 86 13.71 -7.90 -6.77
N PHE A 87 13.32 -8.41 -5.61
CA PHE A 87 13.36 -7.66 -4.36
C PHE A 87 14.72 -7.78 -3.66
N ARG A 88 15.09 -6.73 -2.90
CA ARG A 88 16.05 -6.91 -1.81
C ARG A 88 15.40 -7.77 -0.74
N LEU A 89 16.04 -8.89 -0.41
CA LEU A 89 15.49 -9.87 0.52
C LEU A 89 15.41 -9.29 1.95
N ASN A 90 14.22 -9.41 2.52
CA ASN A 90 13.93 -9.30 3.94
C ASN A 90 12.87 -10.37 4.26
N HIS A 91 12.44 -10.50 5.52
CA HIS A 91 11.49 -11.53 5.92
C HIS A 91 10.21 -11.56 5.08
N ALA A 92 9.62 -10.41 4.78
CA ALA A 92 8.40 -10.34 3.97
C ALA A 92 8.68 -10.59 2.48
N MET A 93 9.79 -10.08 1.96
CA MET A 93 10.15 -10.24 0.54
C MET A 93 10.62 -11.66 0.21
N ALA A 94 11.08 -12.44 1.18
CA ALA A 94 11.43 -13.85 0.99
C ALA A 94 10.22 -14.69 0.55
N SER A 95 9.00 -14.34 0.98
CA SER A 95 7.78 -15.03 0.54
C SER A 95 7.51 -14.91 -0.97
N PHE A 96 8.10 -13.92 -1.65
CA PHE A 96 7.99 -13.80 -3.11
C PHE A 96 8.97 -14.67 -3.91
N LEU A 97 9.79 -15.48 -3.24
CA LEU A 97 10.65 -16.48 -3.90
C LEU A 97 9.89 -17.75 -4.29
N ASP A 98 8.74 -17.99 -3.68
CA ASP A 98 7.84 -19.08 -3.98
C ASP A 98 6.42 -18.55 -4.23
N LEU A 99 5.70 -19.20 -5.15
CA LEU A 99 4.37 -18.72 -5.56
C LEU A 99 3.30 -19.00 -4.50
N ALA A 100 3.40 -20.14 -3.81
CA ALA A 100 2.47 -20.49 -2.74
C ALA A 100 2.68 -19.57 -1.53
N ASP A 101 3.92 -19.34 -1.12
CA ASP A 101 4.27 -18.41 -0.04
C ASP A 101 3.80 -16.98 -0.35
N ALA A 102 3.91 -16.56 -1.62
CA ALA A 102 3.42 -15.24 -2.05
C ALA A 102 1.89 -15.13 -1.96
N ALA A 103 1.17 -16.19 -2.30
CA ALA A 103 -0.29 -16.24 -2.18
C ALA A 103 -0.73 -16.28 -0.70
N ASP A 104 -0.04 -17.02 0.14
CA ASP A 104 -0.31 -17.09 1.58
C ASP A 104 -0.03 -15.73 2.25
N LEU A 105 1.06 -15.05 1.89
CA LEU A 105 1.34 -13.69 2.35
C LEU A 105 0.23 -12.72 1.92
N TYR A 106 -0.27 -12.85 0.70
CA TYR A 106 -1.38 -12.02 0.21
C TYR A 106 -2.65 -12.28 1.03
N ASP A 107 -3.04 -13.54 1.23
CA ASP A 107 -4.22 -13.93 2.00
C ASP A 107 -4.14 -13.43 3.45
N ALA A 108 -3.02 -13.67 4.12
CA ALA A 108 -2.80 -13.20 5.49
C ALA A 108 -2.86 -11.65 5.58
N SER A 109 -2.26 -10.96 4.60
CA SER A 109 -2.26 -9.49 4.56
C SER A 109 -3.67 -8.93 4.36
N MET A 110 -4.44 -9.48 3.43
CA MET A 110 -5.81 -9.05 3.16
C MET A 110 -6.76 -9.41 4.31
N THR A 111 -6.56 -10.55 4.95
CA THR A 111 -7.30 -10.94 6.16
C THR A 111 -7.05 -9.94 7.30
N MET A 112 -5.79 -9.59 7.55
CA MET A 112 -5.45 -8.59 8.58
C MET A 112 -6.00 -7.21 8.23
N TRP A 113 -5.90 -6.79 6.96
CA TRP A 113 -6.48 -5.55 6.47
C TRP A 113 -7.99 -5.48 6.73
N THR A 114 -8.73 -6.52 6.33
CA THR A 114 -10.19 -6.58 6.50
C THR A 114 -10.57 -6.49 7.97
N ARG A 115 -9.94 -7.30 8.83
CA ARG A 115 -10.18 -7.27 10.29
C ARG A 115 -9.86 -5.91 10.90
N SER A 116 -8.76 -5.29 10.49
CA SER A 116 -8.38 -3.96 10.98
C SER A 116 -9.38 -2.89 10.54
N ARG A 117 -9.92 -2.99 9.33
CA ARG A 117 -10.96 -2.10 8.81
C ARG A 117 -12.29 -2.20 9.60
N GLU A 118 -12.62 -3.38 10.09
CA GLU A 118 -13.79 -3.62 10.93
C GLU A 118 -13.57 -3.11 12.37
N ALA A 119 -12.32 -3.21 12.86
CA ALA A 119 -11.99 -2.90 14.25
C ALA A 119 -11.81 -1.39 14.52
N VAL A 120 -11.35 -0.60 13.53
CA VAL A 120 -11.04 0.83 13.73
C VAL A 120 -11.67 1.72 12.66
N PRO A 121 -12.24 2.89 13.04
CA PRO A 121 -12.93 3.80 12.13
C PRO A 121 -11.95 4.72 11.39
N GLN A 122 -10.88 4.17 10.83
CA GLN A 122 -9.91 4.97 10.07
C GLN A 122 -10.49 5.38 8.71
N PRO A 123 -10.41 6.67 8.33
CA PRO A 123 -10.80 7.11 7.00
C PRO A 123 -9.95 6.47 5.91
N VAL A 124 -10.57 5.75 4.97
CA VAL A 124 -9.88 5.08 3.86
C VAL A 124 -10.59 5.37 2.56
N HIS A 125 -9.83 5.73 1.54
CA HIS A 125 -10.25 5.79 0.15
C HIS A 125 -9.52 4.71 -0.66
N THR A 126 -10.23 4.01 -1.54
CA THR A 126 -9.65 2.98 -2.40
C THR A 126 -9.39 3.54 -3.79
N VAL A 127 -8.17 3.37 -4.28
CA VAL A 127 -7.78 3.62 -5.67
C VAL A 127 -7.57 2.28 -6.35
N VAL A 128 -8.31 2.01 -7.42
CA VAL A 128 -8.23 0.75 -8.16
C VAL A 128 -7.29 0.89 -9.35
N TYR A 129 -6.22 0.10 -9.36
CA TYR A 129 -5.17 0.18 -10.37
C TYR A 129 -5.70 0.08 -11.82
N GLU A 130 -6.61 -0.85 -12.07
CA GLU A 130 -7.18 -1.07 -13.41
C GLU A 130 -7.97 0.15 -13.89
N ARG A 131 -8.69 0.83 -13.01
CA ARG A 131 -9.39 2.10 -13.32
C ARG A 131 -8.41 3.24 -13.47
N LEU A 132 -7.38 3.29 -12.61
CA LEU A 132 -6.32 4.30 -12.67
C LEU A 132 -5.59 4.28 -14.03
N VAL A 133 -5.26 3.10 -14.56
CA VAL A 133 -4.58 3.03 -15.85
C VAL A 133 -5.51 3.25 -17.04
N ALA A 134 -6.82 3.04 -16.89
CA ALA A 134 -7.82 3.31 -17.92
C ALA A 134 -8.17 4.80 -17.99
N ASP A 135 -8.41 5.45 -16.85
CA ASP A 135 -8.71 6.88 -16.74
C ASP A 135 -8.14 7.43 -15.42
N PRO A 136 -6.88 7.93 -15.46
CA PRO A 136 -6.21 8.47 -14.26
C PRO A 136 -6.95 9.65 -13.64
N GLY A 137 -7.56 10.50 -14.48
CA GLY A 137 -8.29 11.68 -14.01
C GLY A 137 -9.54 11.32 -13.24
N ALA A 138 -10.35 10.40 -13.77
CA ALA A 138 -11.56 9.93 -13.09
C ALA A 138 -11.26 9.20 -11.79
N GLU A 139 -10.21 8.39 -11.74
CA GLU A 139 -9.87 7.62 -10.55
C GLU A 139 -9.17 8.45 -9.45
N LEU A 140 -8.36 9.45 -9.83
CA LEU A 140 -7.62 10.25 -8.85
C LEU A 140 -8.39 11.44 -8.29
N ARG A 141 -9.35 12.03 -9.02
CA ARG A 141 -10.12 13.19 -8.53
C ARG A 141 -10.79 12.91 -7.17
N PRO A 142 -11.53 11.81 -6.99
CA PRO A 142 -12.12 11.49 -5.69
C PRO A 142 -11.09 11.26 -4.58
N ALA A 143 -9.92 10.71 -4.91
CA ALA A 143 -8.84 10.50 -3.95
C ALA A 143 -8.23 11.85 -3.49
N VAL A 144 -8.04 12.81 -4.40
CA VAL A 144 -7.54 14.16 -4.09
C VAL A 144 -8.55 14.92 -3.23
N GLU A 145 -9.84 14.84 -3.58
CA GLU A 145 -10.92 15.42 -2.78
C GLU A 145 -10.99 14.78 -1.38
N PHE A 146 -10.89 13.46 -1.29
CA PHE A 146 -10.83 12.76 -0.01
C PHE A 146 -9.68 13.26 0.85
N LEU A 147 -8.52 13.57 0.28
CA LEU A 147 -7.39 14.17 1.01
C LEU A 147 -7.64 15.61 1.45
N GLY A 148 -8.62 16.29 0.89
CA GLY A 148 -8.92 17.70 1.12
C GLY A 148 -8.00 18.62 0.33
N LEU A 149 -7.49 18.16 -0.79
CA LEU A 149 -6.62 18.89 -1.70
C LEU A 149 -7.39 19.39 -2.92
N ASN A 150 -6.89 20.45 -3.53
CA ASN A 150 -7.40 20.90 -4.81
C ASN A 150 -6.82 20.07 -5.95
N TRP A 151 -7.65 19.79 -6.97
CA TRP A 151 -7.20 19.12 -8.18
C TRP A 151 -6.25 20.03 -8.97
N SER A 152 -5.18 19.45 -9.51
CA SER A 152 -4.33 20.04 -10.55
C SER A 152 -4.08 19.01 -11.64
N ASP A 153 -4.14 19.42 -12.90
CA ASP A 153 -3.83 18.52 -14.03
C ASP A 153 -2.36 18.09 -14.05
N ASP A 154 -1.47 18.81 -13.34
CA ASP A 154 -0.07 18.38 -13.12
C ASP A 154 0.04 17.01 -12.42
N LEU A 155 -1.01 16.58 -11.71
CA LEU A 155 -1.08 15.25 -11.10
C LEU A 155 -1.09 14.12 -12.13
N LEU A 156 -1.48 14.42 -13.36
CA LEU A 156 -1.48 13.45 -14.47
C LEU A 156 -0.09 13.32 -15.11
N ASP A 157 0.80 14.28 -14.92
CA ASP A 157 2.19 14.24 -15.40
C ASP A 157 3.14 13.63 -14.35
N HIS A 158 2.89 12.35 -14.05
CA HIS A 158 3.72 11.59 -13.11
C HIS A 158 5.16 11.40 -13.60
N GLN A 159 5.40 11.38 -14.91
CA GLN A 159 6.71 11.17 -15.51
C GLN A 159 7.66 12.34 -15.22
N THR A 160 7.19 13.57 -15.47
CA THR A 160 7.98 14.78 -15.14
C THR A 160 8.24 14.85 -13.65
N THR A 161 7.23 14.56 -12.83
CA THR A 161 7.37 14.52 -11.36
C THR A 161 8.37 13.45 -10.90
N ALA A 162 8.34 12.24 -11.47
CA ALA A 162 9.27 11.17 -11.13
C ALA A 162 10.71 11.53 -11.54
N LYS A 163 10.90 12.09 -12.72
CA LYS A 163 12.22 12.52 -13.22
C LYS A 163 12.82 13.66 -12.36
N SER A 164 11.99 14.60 -11.91
CA SER A 164 12.44 15.74 -11.09
C SER A 164 12.85 15.35 -9.67
N ARG A 165 12.33 14.25 -9.13
CA ARG A 165 12.65 13.75 -7.79
C ARG A 165 14.00 13.04 -7.67
N GLY A 166 14.69 12.79 -8.77
CA GLY A 166 16.00 12.11 -8.77
C GLY A 166 15.92 10.62 -8.50
N LEU A 167 16.95 10.04 -7.90
CA LEU A 167 17.09 8.60 -7.67
C LEU A 167 15.93 8.06 -6.78
N ILE A 168 14.99 7.36 -7.40
CA ILE A 168 13.99 6.55 -6.70
C ILE A 168 14.58 5.14 -6.55
N THR A 169 14.87 4.73 -5.32
CA THR A 169 15.55 3.46 -5.00
C THR A 169 14.56 2.29 -4.86
N THR A 170 13.47 2.27 -5.63
CA THR A 170 12.50 1.17 -5.59
C THR A 170 12.74 0.18 -6.73
N ALA A 171 12.46 -1.10 -6.50
CA ALA A 171 12.62 -2.17 -7.48
C ALA A 171 11.78 -1.98 -8.77
N SER A 172 10.84 -1.05 -8.78
CA SER A 172 9.97 -0.70 -9.92
C SER A 172 10.25 0.69 -10.49
N PHE A 173 11.45 1.26 -10.27
CA PHE A 173 11.79 2.60 -10.76
C PHE A 173 11.57 2.76 -12.26
N ASP A 174 12.03 1.81 -13.06
CA ASP A 174 11.89 1.84 -14.51
C ASP A 174 10.42 1.92 -14.95
N GLN A 175 9.52 1.29 -14.19
CA GLN A 175 8.07 1.32 -14.47
C GLN A 175 7.42 2.66 -14.09
N VAL A 176 7.96 3.37 -13.11
CA VAL A 176 7.40 4.66 -12.63
C VAL A 176 7.70 5.79 -13.60
N VAL A 177 8.80 5.72 -14.33
CA VAL A 177 9.18 6.75 -15.32
C VAL A 177 8.58 6.52 -16.70
N GLU A 178 7.99 5.35 -16.95
CA GLU A 178 7.27 5.04 -18.20
C GLU A 178 5.84 5.60 -18.19
N PRO A 179 5.24 5.81 -19.38
CA PRO A 179 3.82 6.16 -19.47
C PRO A 179 2.95 5.11 -18.76
N LEU A 180 1.86 5.56 -18.12
CA LEU A 180 0.85 4.64 -17.62
C LEU A 180 0.37 3.75 -18.78
N ASN A 181 0.45 2.45 -18.58
CA ASN A 181 0.00 1.48 -19.57
C ASN A 181 -0.82 0.37 -18.90
N SER A 182 -1.76 -0.19 -19.66
CA SER A 182 -2.62 -1.28 -19.18
C SER A 182 -2.01 -2.67 -19.30
N ALA A 183 -0.79 -2.80 -19.83
CA ALA A 183 -0.14 -4.10 -20.07
C ALA A 183 0.01 -4.97 -18.82
N PRO A 184 0.22 -4.40 -17.61
CA PRO A 184 0.23 -5.17 -16.37
C PRO A 184 -1.16 -5.56 -15.84
N SER A 185 -2.25 -4.96 -16.34
CA SER A 185 -3.62 -5.29 -15.95
C SER A 185 -4.09 -6.57 -16.64
N GLY A 186 -4.59 -7.52 -15.87
CA GLY A 186 -5.02 -8.83 -16.39
C GLY A 186 -3.87 -9.70 -16.93
N ARG A 187 -2.62 -9.33 -16.65
CA ARG A 187 -1.43 -10.08 -17.08
C ARG A 187 -1.46 -11.54 -16.60
N TRP A 188 -2.01 -11.77 -15.41
CA TRP A 188 -2.14 -13.09 -14.80
C TRP A 188 -2.88 -14.10 -15.69
N ARG A 189 -3.81 -13.67 -16.56
CA ARG A 189 -4.55 -14.56 -17.47
C ARG A 189 -3.62 -15.31 -18.44
N ARG A 190 -2.53 -14.65 -18.88
CA ARG A 190 -1.50 -15.30 -19.73
C ARG A 190 -0.69 -16.34 -18.98
N TYR A 191 -0.63 -16.22 -17.65
CA TYR A 191 0.09 -17.13 -16.76
C TYR A 191 -0.84 -18.02 -15.93
N ARG A 192 -2.14 -18.05 -16.27
CA ARG A 192 -3.18 -18.77 -15.51
C ARG A 192 -2.76 -20.20 -15.18
N LYS A 193 -2.19 -20.94 -16.15
CA LYS A 193 -1.73 -22.32 -15.97
C LYS A 193 -0.66 -22.45 -14.86
N HIS A 194 0.22 -21.48 -14.73
CA HIS A 194 1.25 -21.45 -13.69
C HIS A 194 0.69 -21.04 -12.33
N LEU A 195 -0.42 -20.30 -12.32
CA LEU A 195 -1.10 -19.85 -11.11
C LEU A 195 -2.14 -20.84 -10.60
N GLU A 196 -2.47 -21.91 -11.34
CA GLU A 196 -3.48 -22.91 -10.95
C GLU A 196 -3.37 -23.38 -9.49
N PRO A 197 -2.17 -23.66 -8.94
CA PRO A 197 -2.05 -24.12 -7.55
C PRO A 197 -2.50 -23.08 -6.51
N VAL A 198 -2.45 -21.79 -6.84
CA VAL A 198 -2.75 -20.70 -5.91
C VAL A 198 -4.08 -19.98 -6.21
N LEU A 199 -4.73 -20.28 -7.33
CA LEU A 199 -6.04 -19.71 -7.67
C LEU A 199 -7.10 -19.94 -6.58
N PRO A 200 -7.18 -21.13 -5.90
CA PRO A 200 -8.14 -21.35 -4.82
C PRO A 200 -8.00 -20.36 -3.65
N VAL A 201 -6.81 -19.80 -3.43
CA VAL A 201 -6.55 -18.78 -2.43
C VAL A 201 -6.91 -17.38 -2.95
N LEU A 202 -6.56 -17.09 -4.22
CA LEU A 202 -6.61 -15.72 -4.75
C LEU A 202 -7.97 -15.34 -5.35
N LEU A 203 -8.70 -16.27 -5.99
CA LEU A 203 -9.98 -15.97 -6.63
C LEU A 203 -11.08 -15.53 -5.64
N PRO A 204 -11.20 -16.12 -4.43
CA PRO A 204 -12.14 -15.61 -3.43
C PRO A 204 -11.87 -14.15 -3.05
N TRP A 205 -10.61 -13.71 -3.05
CA TRP A 205 -10.27 -12.31 -2.83
C TRP A 205 -10.62 -11.45 -4.03
N ALA A 206 -10.41 -11.94 -5.27
CA ALA A 206 -10.82 -11.23 -6.48
C ALA A 206 -12.31 -10.93 -6.45
N GLU A 207 -13.15 -11.93 -6.16
CA GLU A 207 -14.60 -11.78 -6.03
C GLU A 207 -14.98 -10.76 -4.94
N ARG A 208 -14.41 -10.87 -3.73
CA ARG A 208 -14.64 -9.94 -2.62
C ARG A 208 -14.26 -8.49 -2.95
N LEU A 209 -13.25 -8.30 -3.78
CA LEU A 209 -12.78 -6.98 -4.23
C LEU A 209 -13.52 -6.47 -5.47
N GLY A 210 -14.52 -7.22 -5.97
CA GLY A 210 -15.38 -6.81 -7.09
C GLY A 210 -14.81 -7.08 -8.47
N TYR A 211 -13.80 -7.96 -8.60
CA TYR A 211 -13.33 -8.44 -9.88
C TYR A 211 -14.17 -9.62 -10.36
N THR A 212 -14.56 -9.56 -11.63
CA THR A 212 -15.19 -10.68 -12.34
C THR A 212 -14.19 -11.30 -13.30
N ASP A 213 -14.04 -12.61 -13.29
CA ASP A 213 -13.17 -13.37 -14.21
C ASP A 213 -13.75 -13.48 -15.62
#